data_fd9f54d0ded7e6a6d9a129ae28b51716
#
_entry.id   fd9f54d0ded7e6a6d9a129ae28b51716
#
_cell.length_a   1.000
_cell.length_b   1.000
_cell.length_c   1.000
_cell.angle_alpha   90.00
_cell.angle_beta   90.00
_cell.angle_gamma   90.00
#
_symmetry.space_group_name_H-M   'P 1'
#
loop_
_entity.id
_entity.type
_entity.pdbx_description
1 polymer ?
#
loop_
_entity_poly.entity_id
_entity_poly.type
_entity_poly.pdbx_seq_one_letter_code
_entity_poly.pdbx_strand_id
1 'polypeptide(L)'
;MSLMVAFLSNVQALFADNNASTDTTDPTKQGVITTPPAGDERHHYLDLLNLDPYDGGMGYLSENHSELTMVYAANGEVYMKCPLATRTMPAWLKGQLSADGKTLTFKNGQKVFHAVNTNDEYIFVSADEEGKGGLNGKTDALYEQDIVFNIDPATGVLTPETTPICPDVAIVSKTAVGTMYQQGRFVRIIPAANVDNKVQYFTLTCRDADTNKKKEASVKVSLEDDGNTLYIKGLYPTYPQAWVKATKEKDGQYWVSTEVLGYDFSEYPYFTVCAEKNLDESTSLKQSFPLAFNAADGSYTFNDPVQTMSVGYVPEGESSVSVLQSYNNVKLTPATQSTLKPVTPKIYTGADGEMSCYTVTDKYDEFIFTAERKDLDGNVLNEDDLAFRIYVDGALYTFTTTDYPGLKAGKDLTDVPYKYHDYNYFYKSNTKRYIYFSKATAPKSTIGVEMVYKVNGEEYVSDRLVYDIATDKDSVISGIGSTEGTQKAVSTEWYDLTGRRLPAATKGINLRLTRFADGSVKTVKVVK
;
A
#
# COMPACT_ATOMS: atom_id res chain seq x y z
N MET A 1 16.38 -23.75 -11.66
CA MET A 1 16.21 -22.40 -12.22
C MET A 1 15.38 -22.34 -13.52
N SER A 2 14.93 -23.45 -14.05
CA SER A 2 14.21 -23.51 -15.35
C SER A 2 12.70 -23.79 -15.25
N LEU A 3 12.17 -24.12 -14.07
CA LEU A 3 10.73 -24.36 -13.87
C LEU A 3 9.95 -23.10 -13.45
N MET A 4 10.62 -22.12 -12.89
CA MET A 4 10.00 -20.90 -12.32
C MET A 4 9.58 -19.85 -13.34
N VAL A 5 10.22 -19.82 -14.52
CA VAL A 5 9.87 -18.85 -15.59
C VAL A 5 8.57 -19.25 -16.33
N ALA A 6 8.19 -20.53 -16.28
CA ALA A 6 6.95 -21.01 -16.90
C ALA A 6 5.70 -20.66 -16.09
N PHE A 7 5.82 -20.38 -14.79
CA PHE A 7 4.68 -20.07 -13.92
C PHE A 7 4.15 -18.65 -14.13
N LEU A 8 5.01 -17.65 -14.32
CA LEU A 8 4.61 -16.24 -14.45
C LEU A 8 4.01 -15.89 -15.83
N SER A 9 4.38 -16.61 -16.89
CA SER A 9 3.81 -16.36 -18.22
C SER A 9 2.42 -16.99 -18.43
N ASN A 10 2.00 -17.89 -17.56
CA ASN A 10 0.72 -18.61 -17.66
C ASN A 10 -0.36 -18.13 -16.69
N VAL A 11 -0.08 -17.18 -15.80
CA VAL A 11 -1.05 -16.72 -14.80
C VAL A 11 -2.29 -16.10 -15.44
N GLN A 12 -2.18 -15.40 -16.56
CA GLN A 12 -3.35 -14.88 -17.27
C GLN A 12 -4.21 -15.97 -17.96
N ALA A 13 -3.62 -17.09 -18.33
CA ALA A 13 -4.36 -18.23 -18.93
C ALA A 13 -5.03 -19.12 -17.86
N LEU A 14 -4.60 -19.04 -16.60
CA LEU A 14 -5.13 -19.83 -15.48
C LEU A 14 -6.56 -19.45 -15.06
N PHE A 15 -7.04 -18.28 -15.45
CA PHE A 15 -8.33 -17.75 -15.01
C PHE A 15 -9.47 -17.86 -16.04
N ALA A 16 -9.24 -18.47 -17.18
CA ALA A 16 -10.29 -18.66 -18.18
C ALA A 16 -11.14 -19.89 -17.82
N ASP A 17 -12.14 -19.72 -16.97
CA ASP A 17 -13.16 -20.73 -16.73
C ASP A 17 -14.21 -20.66 -17.85
N ASN A 18 -14.10 -21.55 -18.84
CA ASN A 18 -15.04 -21.66 -19.97
C ASN A 18 -16.35 -22.38 -19.62
N ASN A 19 -16.53 -22.81 -18.35
CA ASN A 19 -17.70 -23.55 -17.87
C ASN A 19 -18.55 -22.74 -16.89
N ALA A 20 -18.69 -21.44 -17.11
CA ALA A 20 -19.57 -20.62 -16.28
C ALA A 20 -21.02 -21.15 -16.37
N SER A 21 -21.58 -21.52 -15.24
CA SER A 21 -23.01 -21.81 -15.12
C SER A 21 -23.82 -20.56 -15.51
N THR A 22 -24.93 -20.76 -16.22
CA THR A 22 -25.87 -19.68 -16.56
C THR A 22 -26.68 -19.18 -15.38
N ASP A 23 -26.58 -19.81 -14.20
CA ASP A 23 -27.20 -19.35 -12.95
C ASP A 23 -26.34 -18.25 -12.32
N THR A 24 -26.67 -17.01 -12.63
CA THR A 24 -25.96 -15.82 -12.12
C THR A 24 -26.37 -15.43 -10.69
N THR A 25 -27.33 -16.14 -10.09
CA THR A 25 -27.86 -15.80 -8.74
C THR A 25 -27.09 -16.51 -7.64
N ASP A 26 -26.60 -17.74 -7.89
CA ASP A 26 -25.82 -18.52 -6.93
C ASP A 26 -24.31 -18.39 -7.19
N PRO A 27 -23.56 -17.66 -6.35
CA PRO A 27 -22.14 -17.43 -6.59
C PRO A 27 -21.28 -18.71 -6.53
N THR A 28 -21.76 -19.79 -5.92
CA THR A 28 -21.02 -21.06 -5.82
C THR A 28 -21.05 -21.85 -7.14
N LYS A 29 -22.02 -21.52 -8.02
CA LYS A 29 -22.16 -22.11 -9.36
C LYS A 29 -21.54 -21.27 -10.47
N GLN A 30 -21.03 -20.09 -10.11
CA GLN A 30 -20.33 -19.21 -11.04
C GLN A 30 -18.87 -19.65 -11.21
N GLY A 31 -18.23 -19.20 -12.28
CA GLY A 31 -16.76 -19.24 -12.41
C GLY A 31 -16.07 -18.31 -11.43
N VAL A 32 -14.73 -18.26 -11.46
CA VAL A 32 -13.95 -17.30 -10.68
C VAL A 32 -14.32 -15.89 -11.11
N ILE A 33 -14.75 -15.07 -10.17
CA ILE A 33 -15.02 -13.64 -10.41
C ILE A 33 -13.69 -12.91 -10.40
N THR A 34 -13.18 -12.52 -11.57
CA THR A 34 -11.90 -11.80 -11.69
C THR A 34 -12.06 -10.28 -11.73
N THR A 35 -13.27 -9.80 -12.03
CA THR A 35 -13.61 -8.37 -12.08
C THR A 35 -14.97 -8.18 -11.44
N PRO A 36 -15.11 -7.35 -10.40
CA PRO A 36 -16.40 -7.05 -9.81
C PRO A 36 -17.20 -6.16 -10.75
N PRO A 37 -18.54 -6.13 -10.64
CA PRO A 37 -19.34 -5.17 -11.37
C PRO A 37 -19.03 -3.73 -10.91
N ALA A 38 -19.50 -2.75 -11.69
CA ALA A 38 -19.40 -1.36 -11.30
C ALA A 38 -20.16 -1.09 -9.99
N GLY A 39 -19.56 -0.35 -9.07
CA GLY A 39 -20.11 -0.04 -7.77
C GLY A 39 -19.26 0.99 -7.03
N ASP A 40 -19.59 1.22 -5.78
CA ASP A 40 -18.84 2.07 -4.86
C ASP A 40 -17.68 1.27 -4.27
N GLU A 41 -16.47 1.54 -4.75
CA GLU A 41 -15.25 0.90 -4.26
C GLU A 41 -14.82 1.54 -2.95
N ARG A 42 -14.64 0.71 -1.93
CA ARG A 42 -14.23 1.13 -0.59
C ARG A 42 -13.02 0.35 -0.12
N HIS A 43 -12.07 1.08 0.48
CA HIS A 43 -10.90 0.50 1.10
C HIS A 43 -11.18 0.19 2.57
N HIS A 44 -10.72 -0.98 2.99
CA HIS A 44 -10.82 -1.47 4.35
C HIS A 44 -9.47 -2.01 4.79
N TYR A 45 -9.31 -2.18 6.08
CA TYR A 45 -8.24 -2.98 6.68
C TYR A 45 -8.84 -4.26 7.27
N LEU A 46 -8.11 -5.36 7.11
CA LEU A 46 -8.47 -6.67 7.66
C LEU A 46 -7.46 -7.04 8.75
N ASP A 47 -7.96 -7.31 9.95
CA ASP A 47 -7.20 -8.01 10.99
C ASP A 47 -7.55 -9.50 10.91
N LEU A 48 -6.53 -10.33 10.74
CA LEU A 48 -6.63 -11.75 10.47
C LEU A 48 -5.68 -12.51 11.39
N LEU A 49 -6.12 -13.66 11.92
CA LEU A 49 -5.23 -14.69 12.41
C LEU A 49 -4.97 -15.67 11.27
N ASN A 50 -3.74 -15.75 10.83
CA ASN A 50 -3.31 -16.54 9.68
C ASN A 50 -2.66 -17.84 10.15
N LEU A 51 -3.12 -18.97 9.65
CA LEU A 51 -2.49 -20.27 9.81
C LEU A 51 -1.89 -20.67 8.47
N ASP A 52 -0.59 -20.53 8.36
CA ASP A 52 0.16 -20.90 7.17
C ASP A 52 0.91 -22.20 7.42
N PRO A 53 0.81 -23.23 6.56
CA PRO A 53 1.53 -24.48 6.74
C PRO A 53 3.05 -24.33 6.66
N TYR A 54 3.55 -23.18 6.23
CA TYR A 54 4.99 -22.86 6.09
C TYR A 54 5.52 -21.93 7.19
N ASP A 55 4.79 -21.74 8.28
CA ASP A 55 5.19 -20.87 9.40
C ASP A 55 6.21 -21.50 10.36
N GLY A 56 6.69 -22.71 10.07
CA GLY A 56 7.60 -23.45 10.96
C GLY A 56 6.92 -24.02 12.20
N GLY A 57 5.58 -24.18 12.17
CA GLY A 57 4.81 -24.73 13.29
C GLY A 57 4.51 -23.70 14.38
N MET A 58 4.61 -22.41 14.11
CA MET A 58 4.28 -21.36 15.07
C MET A 58 2.79 -21.20 15.33
N GLY A 59 1.94 -21.84 14.53
CA GLY A 59 0.49 -21.78 14.66
C GLY A 59 -0.12 -20.53 14.06
N TYR A 60 -1.17 -20.00 14.70
CA TYR A 60 -1.80 -18.77 14.20
C TYR A 60 -0.92 -17.55 14.45
N LEU A 61 -0.58 -16.84 13.38
CA LEU A 61 0.11 -15.56 13.41
C LEU A 61 -0.86 -14.43 13.09
N SER A 62 -0.79 -13.34 13.85
CA SER A 62 -1.56 -12.14 13.55
C SER A 62 -1.04 -11.50 12.25
N GLU A 63 -1.97 -11.12 11.38
CA GLU A 63 -1.76 -10.23 10.27
C GLU A 63 -2.65 -9.02 10.48
N ASN A 64 -2.07 -7.83 10.60
CA ASN A 64 -2.79 -6.66 11.07
C ASN A 64 -2.94 -5.64 9.96
N HIS A 65 -4.14 -5.07 9.85
CA HIS A 65 -4.48 -4.00 8.92
C HIS A 65 -4.04 -4.28 7.47
N SER A 66 -4.21 -5.55 7.04
CA SER A 66 -4.01 -5.91 5.63
C SER A 66 -4.99 -5.16 4.75
N GLU A 67 -4.51 -4.60 3.64
CA GLU A 67 -5.37 -3.84 2.73
C GLU A 67 -6.43 -4.75 2.08
N LEU A 68 -7.68 -4.36 2.19
CA LEU A 68 -8.82 -5.07 1.65
C LEU A 68 -9.68 -4.12 0.83
N THR A 69 -9.96 -4.49 -0.42
CA THR A 69 -10.87 -3.73 -1.28
C THR A 69 -12.22 -4.43 -1.33
N MET A 70 -13.29 -3.65 -1.17
CA MET A 70 -14.67 -4.09 -1.32
C MET A 70 -15.40 -3.19 -2.31
N VAL A 71 -16.27 -3.76 -3.14
CA VAL A 71 -17.14 -3.03 -4.08
C VAL A 71 -18.59 -3.23 -3.69
N TYR A 72 -19.27 -2.16 -3.34
CA TYR A 72 -20.70 -2.14 -3.02
C TYR A 72 -21.48 -1.87 -4.30
N ALA A 73 -22.08 -2.91 -4.86
CA ALA A 73 -22.83 -2.85 -6.11
C ALA A 73 -24.31 -2.62 -5.88
N ALA A 74 -25.09 -2.62 -6.96
CA ALA A 74 -26.56 -2.49 -6.88
C ALA A 74 -27.19 -3.69 -6.16
N ASN A 75 -28.43 -3.52 -5.68
CA ASN A 75 -29.24 -4.57 -5.04
C ASN A 75 -28.64 -5.17 -3.75
N GLY A 76 -27.75 -4.44 -3.08
CA GLY A 76 -27.10 -4.90 -1.85
C GLY A 76 -26.02 -5.94 -2.07
N GLU A 77 -25.59 -6.18 -3.30
CA GLU A 77 -24.44 -7.04 -3.57
C GLU A 77 -23.15 -6.36 -3.14
N VAL A 78 -22.26 -7.11 -2.49
CA VAL A 78 -20.95 -6.64 -2.06
C VAL A 78 -19.90 -7.63 -2.55
N TYR A 79 -18.90 -7.13 -3.23
CA TYR A 79 -17.78 -7.94 -3.72
C TYR A 79 -16.54 -7.64 -2.90
N MET A 80 -15.99 -8.65 -2.24
CA MET A 80 -14.77 -8.57 -1.44
C MET A 80 -13.63 -9.21 -2.22
N LYS A 81 -12.53 -8.50 -2.44
CA LYS A 81 -11.32 -9.10 -2.99
C LYS A 81 -10.88 -10.23 -2.06
N CYS A 82 -10.48 -11.39 -2.62
CA CYS A 82 -10.15 -12.54 -1.80
C CYS A 82 -9.10 -12.20 -0.73
N PRO A 83 -9.39 -12.39 0.56
CA PRO A 83 -8.55 -11.90 1.65
C PRO A 83 -7.44 -12.86 2.06
N LEU A 84 -7.47 -14.11 1.59
CA LEU A 84 -6.48 -15.14 1.94
C LEU A 84 -5.48 -15.36 0.81
N ALA A 85 -4.26 -15.72 1.15
CA ALA A 85 -3.07 -16.22 0.40
C ALA A 85 -2.80 -15.64 -0.98
N THR A 86 -3.66 -14.99 -1.51
CA THR A 86 -3.80 -14.85 -2.91
C THR A 86 -3.85 -13.42 -3.30
N ARG A 87 -3.03 -12.65 -2.62
CA ARG A 87 -2.75 -11.27 -3.01
C ARG A 87 -2.31 -11.18 -4.47
N THR A 88 -1.91 -12.32 -5.03
CA THR A 88 -1.64 -12.52 -6.45
C THR A 88 -2.85 -13.01 -7.23
N MET A 89 -3.88 -13.56 -6.58
CA MET A 89 -5.08 -14.03 -7.26
C MET A 89 -6.10 -12.91 -7.44
N PRO A 90 -6.58 -12.64 -8.65
CA PRO A 90 -7.55 -11.59 -8.92
C PRO A 90 -8.99 -11.99 -8.56
N ALA A 91 -9.19 -12.92 -7.63
CA ALA A 91 -10.50 -13.42 -7.27
C ALA A 91 -11.28 -12.47 -6.36
N TRP A 92 -12.59 -12.41 -6.59
CA TRP A 92 -13.55 -11.69 -5.78
C TRP A 92 -14.62 -12.62 -5.24
N LEU A 93 -15.00 -12.42 -3.98
CA LEU A 93 -16.08 -13.14 -3.32
C LEU A 93 -17.35 -12.28 -3.36
N LYS A 94 -18.45 -12.86 -3.79
CA LYS A 94 -19.74 -12.19 -3.84
C LYS A 94 -20.51 -12.41 -2.55
N GLY A 95 -20.83 -11.34 -1.86
CA GLY A 95 -21.67 -11.31 -0.67
C GLY A 95 -22.99 -10.56 -0.89
N GLN A 96 -23.88 -10.67 0.08
CA GLN A 96 -25.16 -9.99 0.12
C GLN A 96 -25.31 -9.23 1.43
N LEU A 97 -25.52 -7.92 1.34
CA LEU A 97 -25.88 -7.08 2.45
C LEU A 97 -27.35 -7.30 2.81
N SER A 98 -27.66 -7.44 4.10
CA SER A 98 -29.06 -7.52 4.56
C SER A 98 -29.82 -6.23 4.30
N ALA A 99 -31.13 -6.31 4.18
CA ALA A 99 -31.99 -5.16 3.89
C ALA A 99 -31.92 -4.04 4.95
N ASP A 100 -31.60 -4.40 6.18
CA ASP A 100 -31.41 -3.44 7.28
C ASP A 100 -29.95 -2.95 7.43
N GLY A 101 -29.05 -3.44 6.56
CA GLY A 101 -27.63 -3.05 6.53
C GLY A 101 -26.78 -3.54 7.70
N LYS A 102 -27.28 -4.50 8.51
CA LYS A 102 -26.61 -4.95 9.73
C LYS A 102 -25.75 -6.18 9.56
N THR A 103 -25.94 -6.93 8.49
CA THR A 103 -25.15 -8.14 8.22
C THR A 103 -24.72 -8.20 6.76
N LEU A 104 -23.53 -8.77 6.54
CA LEU A 104 -23.00 -9.11 5.22
C LEU A 104 -22.72 -10.61 5.19
N THR A 105 -23.31 -11.31 4.23
CA THR A 105 -23.23 -12.78 4.13
C THR A 105 -22.56 -13.19 2.83
N PHE A 106 -21.54 -14.04 2.92
CA PHE A 106 -20.90 -14.71 1.79
C PHE A 106 -21.30 -16.17 1.76
N LYS A 107 -21.73 -16.66 0.60
CA LYS A 107 -22.03 -18.08 0.40
C LYS A 107 -20.74 -18.90 0.48
N ASN A 108 -20.81 -20.01 1.22
CA ASN A 108 -19.72 -20.97 1.33
C ASN A 108 -19.47 -21.69 -0.02
N GLY A 109 -18.21 -21.95 -0.37
CA GLY A 109 -17.84 -22.73 -1.55
C GLY A 109 -17.69 -21.94 -2.85
N GLN A 110 -17.49 -20.62 -2.79
CA GLN A 110 -17.22 -19.81 -3.98
C GLN A 110 -15.84 -20.12 -4.56
N LYS A 111 -15.75 -20.21 -5.89
CA LYS A 111 -14.49 -20.45 -6.58
C LYS A 111 -13.56 -19.25 -6.50
N VAL A 112 -12.30 -19.50 -6.17
CA VAL A 112 -11.27 -18.46 -6.11
C VAL A 112 -10.16 -18.68 -7.11
N PHE A 113 -9.98 -19.93 -7.58
CA PHE A 113 -8.91 -20.24 -8.48
C PHE A 113 -9.13 -21.60 -9.18
N HIS A 114 -8.66 -21.72 -10.42
CA HIS A 114 -8.64 -22.97 -11.17
C HIS A 114 -7.22 -23.29 -11.60
N ALA A 115 -6.69 -24.41 -11.13
CA ALA A 115 -5.36 -24.88 -11.49
C ALA A 115 -5.42 -25.71 -12.78
N VAL A 116 -5.06 -25.11 -13.90
CA VAL A 116 -5.11 -25.75 -15.23
C VAL A 116 -4.26 -27.03 -15.30
N ASN A 117 -3.11 -27.04 -14.62
CA ASN A 117 -2.18 -28.16 -14.66
C ASN A 117 -2.74 -29.43 -14.02
N THR A 118 -3.55 -29.31 -12.99
CA THR A 118 -4.15 -30.41 -12.24
C THR A 118 -5.64 -30.54 -12.52
N ASN A 119 -6.21 -29.60 -13.26
CA ASN A 119 -7.66 -29.46 -13.46
C ASN A 119 -8.42 -29.40 -12.12
N ASP A 120 -7.81 -28.78 -11.12
CA ASP A 120 -8.36 -28.66 -9.78
C ASP A 120 -9.00 -27.27 -9.56
N GLU A 121 -10.11 -27.25 -8.83
CA GLU A 121 -10.79 -26.04 -8.42
C GLU A 121 -10.50 -25.76 -6.94
N TYR A 122 -10.07 -24.53 -6.64
CA TYR A 122 -9.92 -24.06 -5.29
C TYR A 122 -11.10 -23.18 -4.91
N ILE A 123 -11.65 -23.44 -3.72
CA ILE A 123 -12.85 -22.78 -3.24
C ILE A 123 -12.61 -22.16 -1.85
N PHE A 124 -13.31 -21.06 -1.61
CA PHE A 124 -13.33 -20.37 -0.32
C PHE A 124 -14.43 -20.97 0.54
N VAL A 125 -14.08 -21.44 1.73
CA VAL A 125 -14.99 -22.18 2.62
C VAL A 125 -14.84 -21.75 4.07
N SER A 126 -15.89 -21.96 4.88
CA SER A 126 -15.79 -21.95 6.31
C SER A 126 -15.04 -23.21 6.81
N ALA A 127 -14.25 -23.06 7.86
CA ALA A 127 -13.45 -24.13 8.43
C ALA A 127 -13.49 -24.11 9.96
N ASP A 128 -13.21 -25.26 10.62
CA ASP A 128 -13.06 -25.32 12.06
C ASP A 128 -11.63 -25.02 12.52
N GLU A 129 -11.44 -24.80 13.84
CA GLU A 129 -10.14 -24.49 14.42
C GLU A 129 -9.05 -25.54 14.18
N GLU A 130 -9.45 -26.78 13.97
CA GLU A 130 -8.53 -27.88 13.72
C GLU A 130 -8.29 -28.11 12.21
N GLY A 131 -8.83 -27.22 11.37
CA GLY A 131 -8.79 -27.38 9.94
C GLY A 131 -9.54 -28.62 9.44
N LYS A 132 -10.50 -29.11 10.19
CA LYS A 132 -11.23 -30.34 9.90
C LYS A 132 -12.25 -30.19 8.78
N GLY A 133 -12.45 -29.02 8.25
CA GLY A 133 -13.23 -28.79 7.04
C GLY A 133 -12.64 -29.38 5.77
N GLY A 134 -11.94 -30.52 5.87
CA GLY A 134 -11.25 -31.16 4.76
C GLY A 134 -9.72 -31.04 4.81
N LEU A 135 -9.15 -30.38 5.80
CA LEU A 135 -7.74 -29.96 5.81
C LEU A 135 -6.76 -31.04 6.28
N ASN A 136 -7.17 -32.00 7.08
CA ASN A 136 -6.29 -33.04 7.62
C ASN A 136 -6.62 -34.45 7.11
N GLY A 137 -6.94 -34.59 5.81
CA GLY A 137 -7.23 -35.87 5.21
C GLY A 137 -8.53 -36.53 5.69
N LYS A 138 -9.40 -35.77 6.36
CA LYS A 138 -10.75 -36.18 6.71
C LYS A 138 -11.74 -35.60 5.72
N THR A 139 -12.30 -36.49 4.94
CA THR A 139 -12.96 -36.25 3.68
C THR A 139 -14.37 -35.66 3.76
N ASP A 140 -14.92 -35.31 4.93
CA ASP A 140 -16.35 -35.52 5.03
C ASP A 140 -17.21 -34.31 5.28
N ALA A 141 -16.69 -33.10 5.37
CA ALA A 141 -17.59 -31.96 5.40
C ALA A 141 -16.84 -30.66 5.10
N LEU A 142 -16.96 -30.19 3.88
CA LEU A 142 -17.05 -28.75 3.65
C LEU A 142 -18.27 -28.29 4.45
N TYR A 143 -18.06 -27.53 5.50
CA TYR A 143 -19.17 -27.00 6.27
C TYR A 143 -20.05 -26.16 5.36
N GLU A 144 -21.33 -26.48 5.28
CA GLU A 144 -22.30 -25.79 4.43
C GLU A 144 -22.71 -24.41 4.98
N GLN A 145 -22.02 -23.95 6.00
CA GLN A 145 -22.39 -22.73 6.72
C GLN A 145 -21.88 -21.50 5.97
N ASP A 146 -22.77 -20.56 5.68
CA ASP A 146 -22.43 -19.27 5.11
C ASP A 146 -21.53 -18.46 6.07
N ILE A 147 -20.69 -17.59 5.52
CA ILE A 147 -19.80 -16.72 6.27
C ILE A 147 -20.52 -15.40 6.49
N VAL A 148 -20.89 -15.11 7.73
CA VAL A 148 -21.68 -13.95 8.12
C VAL A 148 -20.83 -12.97 8.92
N PHE A 149 -20.92 -11.70 8.56
CA PHE A 149 -20.34 -10.59 9.32
C PHE A 149 -21.46 -9.71 9.89
N ASN A 150 -21.36 -9.38 11.17
CA ASN A 150 -22.14 -8.33 11.80
C ASN A 150 -21.48 -6.98 11.56
N ILE A 151 -22.27 -5.95 11.24
CA ILE A 151 -21.80 -4.60 10.95
C ILE A 151 -22.19 -3.70 12.12
N ASP A 152 -21.18 -3.10 12.75
CA ASP A 152 -21.41 -2.08 13.77
C ASP A 152 -21.98 -0.80 13.12
N PRO A 153 -23.18 -0.35 13.50
CA PRO A 153 -23.83 0.79 12.86
C PRO A 153 -23.15 2.14 13.15
N ALA A 154 -22.33 2.23 14.19
CA ALA A 154 -21.63 3.47 14.55
C ALA A 154 -20.30 3.63 13.82
N THR A 155 -19.58 2.52 13.63
CA THR A 155 -18.21 2.52 13.10
C THR A 155 -18.10 1.90 11.71
N GLY A 156 -19.09 1.11 11.29
CA GLY A 156 -19.03 0.33 10.06
C GLY A 156 -18.08 -0.87 10.11
N VAL A 157 -17.52 -1.18 11.28
CA VAL A 157 -16.62 -2.32 11.47
C VAL A 157 -17.43 -3.61 11.32
N LEU A 158 -16.89 -4.55 10.53
CA LEU A 158 -17.47 -5.87 10.33
C LEU A 158 -16.73 -6.87 11.23
N THR A 159 -17.49 -7.62 12.02
CA THR A 159 -16.99 -8.73 12.85
C THR A 159 -17.67 -10.03 12.43
N PRO A 160 -16.92 -11.13 12.25
CA PRO A 160 -17.54 -12.40 11.88
C PRO A 160 -18.48 -12.88 12.98
N GLU A 161 -19.59 -13.43 12.56
CA GLU A 161 -20.44 -14.21 13.46
C GLU A 161 -19.74 -15.55 13.72
N THR A 162 -19.00 -15.61 14.82
CA THR A 162 -18.32 -16.84 15.21
C THR A 162 -19.32 -17.85 15.75
N THR A 163 -19.50 -18.93 15.02
CA THR A 163 -20.15 -20.10 15.58
C THR A 163 -19.10 -21.02 16.21
N PRO A 164 -19.43 -21.79 17.28
CA PRO A 164 -18.48 -22.73 17.86
C PRO A 164 -17.98 -23.80 16.89
N ILE A 165 -18.60 -23.92 15.73
CA ILE A 165 -18.35 -25.02 14.77
C ILE A 165 -17.42 -24.58 13.63
N CYS A 166 -17.50 -23.32 13.18
CA CYS A 166 -16.74 -22.82 12.03
C CYS A 166 -16.24 -21.38 12.29
N PRO A 167 -15.23 -21.20 13.16
CA PRO A 167 -14.67 -19.87 13.43
C PRO A 167 -13.74 -19.37 12.35
N ASP A 168 -13.28 -20.24 11.45
CA ASP A 168 -12.26 -19.97 10.46
C ASP A 168 -12.79 -19.98 9.03
N VAL A 169 -11.97 -19.53 8.12
CA VAL A 169 -12.17 -19.62 6.68
C VAL A 169 -10.93 -20.22 6.03
N ALA A 170 -11.09 -20.91 4.93
CA ALA A 170 -9.98 -21.54 4.23
C ALA A 170 -10.15 -21.49 2.72
N ILE A 171 -9.04 -21.60 2.00
CA ILE A 171 -9.00 -21.95 0.59
C ILE A 171 -8.58 -23.40 0.50
N VAL A 172 -9.42 -24.24 -0.07
CA VAL A 172 -9.21 -25.68 -0.18
C VAL A 172 -9.39 -26.17 -1.62
N SER A 173 -8.68 -27.24 -1.96
CA SER A 173 -8.91 -27.98 -3.21
C SER A 173 -10.26 -28.68 -3.15
N LYS A 174 -11.05 -28.55 -4.21
CA LYS A 174 -12.34 -29.21 -4.37
C LYS A 174 -12.21 -30.67 -4.80
N THR A 175 -11.16 -30.99 -5.55
CA THR A 175 -10.94 -32.32 -6.10
C THR A 175 -9.97 -33.14 -5.25
N ALA A 176 -8.92 -32.54 -4.73
CA ALA A 176 -8.01 -33.16 -3.76
C ALA A 176 -8.45 -32.80 -2.33
N VAL A 177 -9.55 -33.41 -1.90
CA VAL A 177 -10.11 -33.17 -0.56
C VAL A 177 -9.02 -33.32 0.51
N GLY A 178 -8.84 -32.27 1.32
CA GLY A 178 -7.80 -32.22 2.34
C GLY A 178 -6.53 -31.46 1.96
N THR A 179 -6.41 -30.95 0.75
CA THR A 179 -5.33 -30.03 0.39
C THR A 179 -5.77 -28.62 0.72
N MET A 180 -5.28 -28.11 1.84
CA MET A 180 -5.39 -26.71 2.22
C MET A 180 -4.37 -25.90 1.46
N TYR A 181 -4.80 -24.76 0.94
CA TYR A 181 -3.91 -23.76 0.40
C TYR A 181 -3.56 -22.72 1.47
N GLN A 182 -4.58 -22.22 2.19
CA GLN A 182 -4.41 -21.34 3.35
C GLN A 182 -5.66 -21.37 4.23
N GLN A 183 -5.46 -21.16 5.52
CA GLN A 183 -6.53 -20.99 6.49
C GLN A 183 -6.30 -19.70 7.29
N GLY A 184 -7.38 -19.04 7.65
CA GLY A 184 -7.33 -17.85 8.49
C GLY A 184 -8.61 -17.66 9.28
N ARG A 185 -8.49 -16.93 10.38
CA ARG A 185 -9.61 -16.47 11.19
C ARG A 185 -9.73 -14.97 11.03
N PHE A 186 -10.85 -14.52 10.49
CA PHE A 186 -11.13 -13.10 10.47
C PHE A 186 -11.39 -12.61 11.89
N VAL A 187 -10.71 -11.54 12.27
CA VAL A 187 -10.94 -10.88 13.53
C VAL A 187 -11.92 -9.72 13.32
N ARG A 188 -11.61 -8.86 12.34
CA ARG A 188 -12.46 -7.72 11.98
C ARG A 188 -12.06 -7.14 10.61
N ILE A 189 -13.03 -6.55 9.93
CA ILE A 189 -12.81 -5.72 8.74
C ILE A 189 -13.18 -4.29 9.12
N ILE A 190 -12.24 -3.36 8.94
CA ILE A 190 -12.33 -1.99 9.45
C ILE A 190 -12.36 -1.05 8.25
N PRO A 191 -13.35 -0.13 8.12
CA PRO A 191 -13.27 0.93 7.12
C PRO A 191 -11.94 1.69 7.24
N ALA A 192 -11.20 1.84 6.15
CA ALA A 192 -9.85 2.41 6.20
C ALA A 192 -9.81 3.80 6.85
N ALA A 193 -10.85 4.62 6.63
CA ALA A 193 -10.98 5.93 7.24
C ALA A 193 -10.95 5.91 8.78
N ASN A 194 -11.40 4.81 9.42
CA ASN A 194 -11.39 4.71 10.89
C ASN A 194 -9.97 4.60 11.46
N VAL A 195 -9.03 4.10 10.67
CA VAL A 195 -7.60 4.02 11.02
C VAL A 195 -6.87 5.25 10.50
N ASP A 196 -7.04 5.58 9.22
CA ASP A 196 -6.28 6.64 8.55
C ASP A 196 -6.51 8.02 9.16
N ASN A 197 -7.71 8.30 9.67
CA ASN A 197 -8.01 9.56 10.36
C ASN A 197 -7.36 9.69 11.75
N LYS A 198 -6.84 8.60 12.32
CA LYS A 198 -6.17 8.57 13.63
C LYS A 198 -4.64 8.47 13.51
N VAL A 199 -4.14 8.30 12.29
CA VAL A 199 -2.71 8.12 12.03
C VAL A 199 -1.92 9.36 12.43
N GLN A 200 -0.85 9.12 13.17
CA GLN A 200 0.21 10.09 13.44
C GLN A 200 1.47 9.65 12.69
N TYR A 201 2.24 10.61 12.21
CA TYR A 201 3.48 10.34 11.50
C TYR A 201 4.67 10.37 12.43
N PHE A 202 5.57 9.42 12.25
CA PHE A 202 6.81 9.30 12.98
C PHE A 202 7.97 9.10 12.02
N THR A 203 9.16 9.48 12.44
CA THR A 203 10.41 9.10 11.79
C THR A 203 10.97 7.88 12.51
N LEU A 204 11.09 6.77 11.80
CA LEU A 204 11.85 5.61 12.23
C LEU A 204 13.32 5.86 11.95
N THR A 205 14.16 5.66 12.96
CA THR A 205 15.62 5.50 12.78
C THR A 205 16.05 4.18 13.39
N CYS A 206 16.87 3.42 12.68
CA CYS A 206 17.47 2.19 13.17
C CYS A 206 18.81 1.94 12.48
N ARG A 207 19.52 0.90 12.89
CA ARG A 207 20.71 0.40 12.21
C ARG A 207 20.47 -1.03 11.77
N ASP A 208 20.87 -1.33 10.56
CA ASP A 208 21.02 -2.68 10.06
C ASP A 208 22.10 -3.37 10.89
N ALA A 209 21.78 -4.49 11.52
CA ALA A 209 22.66 -5.12 12.51
C ALA A 209 23.94 -5.71 11.89
N ASP A 210 23.85 -6.18 10.63
CA ASP A 210 24.99 -6.80 9.93
C ASP A 210 25.95 -5.76 9.37
N THR A 211 25.41 -4.71 8.76
CA THR A 211 26.19 -3.69 8.05
C THR A 211 26.45 -2.44 8.88
N ASN A 212 25.80 -2.30 10.02
CA ASN A 212 25.78 -1.11 10.89
C ASN A 212 25.34 0.19 10.16
N LYS A 213 24.74 0.09 8.98
CA LYS A 213 24.27 1.25 8.23
C LYS A 213 23.00 1.81 8.85
N LYS A 214 22.97 3.13 9.01
CA LYS A 214 21.76 3.83 9.45
C LYS A 214 20.66 3.67 8.39
N LYS A 215 19.47 3.35 8.85
CA LYS A 215 18.22 3.39 8.09
C LYS A 215 17.33 4.48 8.67
N GLU A 216 16.57 5.12 7.80
CA GLU A 216 15.59 6.13 8.17
C GLU A 216 14.37 5.97 7.27
N ALA A 217 13.18 5.99 7.86
CA ALA A 217 11.92 5.84 7.15
C ALA A 217 10.82 6.66 7.82
N SER A 218 9.84 7.10 7.03
CA SER A 218 8.57 7.56 7.57
C SER A 218 7.69 6.36 7.92
N VAL A 219 7.05 6.41 9.08
CA VAL A 219 6.12 5.39 9.54
C VAL A 219 4.82 6.04 10.00
N LYS A 220 3.73 5.29 9.90
CA LYS A 220 2.42 5.68 10.40
C LYS A 220 2.16 4.96 11.71
N VAL A 221 1.69 5.69 12.71
CA VAL A 221 1.35 5.13 14.01
C VAL A 221 -0.11 5.44 14.32
N SER A 222 -0.88 4.43 14.65
CA SER A 222 -2.27 4.56 15.08
C SER A 222 -2.43 3.94 16.46
N LEU A 223 -2.92 4.71 17.42
CA LEU A 223 -3.23 4.25 18.76
C LEU A 223 -4.74 4.03 18.85
N GLU A 224 -5.16 2.85 19.30
CA GLU A 224 -6.57 2.55 19.57
C GLU A 224 -7.10 3.40 20.73
N ASP A 225 -8.42 3.60 20.77
CA ASP A 225 -9.09 4.43 21.79
C ASP A 225 -8.93 3.88 23.22
N ASP A 226 -8.58 2.59 23.37
CA ASP A 226 -8.27 1.96 24.65
C ASP A 226 -6.92 2.41 25.25
N GLY A 227 -6.06 3.06 24.44
CA GLY A 227 -4.71 3.48 24.81
C GLY A 227 -3.72 2.34 25.04
N ASN A 228 -4.10 1.10 24.76
CA ASN A 228 -3.30 -0.09 25.01
C ASN A 228 -2.80 -0.77 23.73
N THR A 229 -3.48 -0.53 22.61
CA THR A 229 -3.12 -1.14 21.33
C THR A 229 -2.56 -0.11 20.39
N LEU A 230 -1.32 -0.33 19.94
CA LEU A 230 -0.59 0.51 19.03
C LEU A 230 -0.38 -0.25 17.71
N TYR A 231 -0.71 0.35 16.58
CA TYR A 231 -0.40 -0.15 15.25
C TYR A 231 0.65 0.72 14.58
N ILE A 232 1.66 0.11 13.98
CA ILE A 232 2.79 0.80 13.36
C ILE A 232 2.96 0.30 11.92
N LYS A 233 2.66 1.12 10.92
CA LYS A 233 2.92 0.80 9.51
C LYS A 233 4.35 1.16 9.15
N GLY A 234 5.10 0.18 8.65
CA GLY A 234 6.48 0.40 8.18
C GLY A 234 7.54 0.32 9.27
N LEU A 235 7.26 -0.34 10.40
CA LEU A 235 8.26 -0.58 11.44
C LEU A 235 9.52 -1.31 10.89
N TYR A 236 9.33 -2.17 9.92
CA TYR A 236 10.41 -2.88 9.22
C TYR A 236 10.68 -2.20 7.87
N PRO A 237 11.87 -1.58 7.67
CA PRO A 237 12.18 -0.83 6.44
C PRO A 237 12.08 -1.63 5.14
N THR A 238 12.21 -2.96 5.22
CA THR A 238 12.06 -3.88 4.08
C THR A 238 10.60 -4.21 3.77
N TYR A 239 9.70 -4.01 4.74
CA TYR A 239 8.26 -4.25 4.63
C TYR A 239 7.48 -2.98 4.99
N PRO A 240 7.63 -1.89 4.22
CA PRO A 240 7.05 -0.58 4.58
C PRO A 240 5.52 -0.55 4.55
N GLN A 241 4.88 -1.56 3.95
CA GLN A 241 3.42 -1.68 3.91
C GLN A 241 2.84 -2.46 5.09
N ALA A 242 3.68 -3.24 5.78
CA ALA A 242 3.22 -4.08 6.87
C ALA A 242 2.85 -3.22 8.09
N TRP A 243 1.69 -3.51 8.67
CA TRP A 243 1.28 -3.02 9.96
C TRP A 243 1.70 -4.03 11.04
N VAL A 244 2.32 -3.53 12.08
CA VAL A 244 2.73 -4.31 13.25
C VAL A 244 1.93 -3.83 14.44
N LYS A 245 1.37 -4.77 15.20
CA LYS A 245 0.61 -4.52 16.42
C LYS A 245 1.53 -4.61 17.62
N ALA A 246 1.43 -3.65 18.52
CA ALA A 246 2.06 -3.70 19.83
C ALA A 246 1.01 -3.49 20.92
N THR A 247 1.03 -4.34 21.96
CA THR A 247 0.08 -4.27 23.07
C THR A 247 0.79 -3.81 24.33
N LYS A 248 0.20 -2.83 25.01
CA LYS A 248 0.74 -2.31 26.27
C LYS A 248 0.56 -3.31 27.38
N GLU A 249 1.67 -3.71 27.99
CA GLU A 249 1.70 -4.65 29.11
C GLU A 249 1.77 -3.91 30.46
N LYS A 250 1.72 -4.68 31.54
CA LYS A 250 1.73 -4.15 32.93
C LYS A 250 2.98 -3.36 33.30
N ASP A 251 4.09 -3.58 32.58
CA ASP A 251 5.34 -2.84 32.72
C ASP A 251 5.30 -1.46 32.05
N GLY A 252 4.21 -1.13 31.37
CA GLY A 252 4.00 0.12 30.66
C GLY A 252 4.63 0.18 29.27
N GLN A 253 5.31 -0.89 28.83
CA GLN A 253 5.90 -1.00 27.51
C GLN A 253 4.91 -1.59 26.51
N TYR A 254 5.10 -1.29 25.23
CA TYR A 254 4.31 -1.86 24.14
C TYR A 254 5.06 -3.06 23.57
N TRP A 255 4.49 -4.25 23.71
CA TRP A 255 5.10 -5.50 23.27
C TRP A 255 4.62 -5.89 21.87
N VAL A 256 5.56 -6.06 20.97
CA VAL A 256 5.35 -6.60 19.62
C VAL A 256 5.53 -8.10 19.68
N SER A 257 4.52 -8.85 19.28
CA SER A 257 4.58 -10.31 19.17
C SER A 257 4.99 -10.73 17.76
N THR A 258 5.21 -12.02 17.54
CA THR A 258 5.41 -12.56 16.20
C THR A 258 4.16 -12.37 15.35
N GLU A 259 4.31 -11.70 14.21
CA GLU A 259 3.23 -11.30 13.32
C GLU A 259 3.67 -11.38 11.87
N VAL A 260 2.74 -11.61 10.95
CA VAL A 260 3.00 -11.65 9.52
C VAL A 260 3.30 -10.25 9.00
N LEU A 261 4.42 -10.09 8.28
CA LEU A 261 4.82 -8.86 7.61
C LEU A 261 4.45 -8.84 6.12
N GLY A 262 4.31 -10.01 5.54
CA GLY A 262 4.04 -10.18 4.12
C GLY A 262 4.48 -11.56 3.64
N TYR A 263 4.39 -11.78 2.34
CA TYR A 263 4.71 -13.04 1.70
C TYR A 263 5.77 -12.84 0.62
N ASP A 264 6.59 -13.85 0.39
CA ASP A 264 7.50 -13.88 -0.74
C ASP A 264 6.80 -14.33 -2.04
N PHE A 265 7.56 -14.47 -3.10
CA PHE A 265 7.04 -14.93 -4.40
C PHE A 265 6.55 -16.39 -4.39
N SER A 266 7.00 -17.18 -3.41
CA SER A 266 6.62 -18.59 -3.21
C SER A 266 5.50 -18.74 -2.20
N GLU A 267 4.91 -17.62 -1.75
CA GLU A 267 3.81 -17.56 -0.79
C GLU A 267 4.20 -17.95 0.65
N TYR A 268 5.51 -18.01 0.95
CA TYR A 268 5.99 -18.20 2.31
C TYR A 268 5.85 -16.90 3.12
N PRO A 269 5.35 -16.97 4.36
CA PRO A 269 5.21 -15.77 5.18
C PRO A 269 6.56 -15.30 5.70
N TYR A 270 6.77 -13.99 5.66
CA TYR A 270 7.77 -13.29 6.47
C TYR A 270 7.11 -12.73 7.71
N PHE A 271 7.73 -12.91 8.86
CA PHE A 271 7.14 -12.50 10.12
C PHE A 271 8.16 -11.83 11.04
N THR A 272 7.65 -11.11 12.06
CA THR A 272 8.48 -10.47 13.07
C THR A 272 9.02 -11.50 14.03
N VAL A 273 10.30 -11.39 14.38
CA VAL A 273 10.92 -12.12 15.50
C VAL A 273 11.91 -11.21 16.23
N CYS A 274 12.26 -11.58 17.43
CA CYS A 274 13.38 -11.00 18.15
C CYS A 274 14.53 -12.00 18.17
N ALA A 275 15.63 -11.68 17.48
CA ALA A 275 16.82 -12.50 17.51
C ALA A 275 17.73 -12.05 18.68
N GLU A 276 18.15 -12.98 19.52
CA GLU A 276 19.05 -12.75 20.64
C GLU A 276 20.36 -13.49 20.41
N LYS A 277 21.46 -12.76 20.44
CA LYS A 277 22.79 -13.33 20.34
C LYS A 277 23.23 -13.86 21.71
N ASN A 278 23.47 -15.17 21.79
CA ASN A 278 23.94 -15.84 23.00
C ASN A 278 25.46 -15.65 23.20
N LEU A 279 25.93 -15.97 24.40
CA LEU A 279 27.36 -15.88 24.75
C LEU A 279 28.27 -16.80 23.94
N ASP A 280 27.75 -17.90 23.42
CA ASP A 280 28.44 -18.86 22.53
C ASP A 280 28.34 -18.49 21.06
N GLU A 281 27.91 -17.25 20.75
CA GLU A 281 27.66 -16.71 19.40
C GLU A 281 26.50 -17.34 18.65
N SER A 282 25.81 -18.33 19.22
CA SER A 282 24.56 -18.84 18.64
C SER A 282 23.43 -17.80 18.71
N THR A 283 22.41 -17.97 17.88
CA THR A 283 21.24 -17.10 17.86
C THR A 283 20.03 -17.86 18.39
N SER A 284 19.36 -17.35 19.41
CA SER A 284 18.05 -17.82 19.82
C SER A 284 16.95 -16.85 19.38
N LEU A 285 15.75 -17.36 19.17
CA LEU A 285 14.60 -16.57 18.75
C LEU A 285 13.63 -16.39 19.90
N LYS A 286 13.16 -15.16 20.07
CA LYS A 286 12.06 -14.80 20.98
C LYS A 286 10.86 -14.35 20.17
N GLN A 287 9.69 -14.69 20.62
CA GLN A 287 8.42 -14.40 19.94
C GLN A 287 7.91 -12.97 20.21
N SER A 288 8.61 -12.17 21.00
CA SER A 288 8.19 -10.79 21.30
C SER A 288 9.37 -9.93 21.73
N PHE A 289 9.20 -8.62 21.58
CA PHE A 289 10.14 -7.61 22.05
C PHE A 289 9.39 -6.33 22.48
N PRO A 290 9.91 -5.55 23.46
CA PRO A 290 9.27 -4.36 23.96
C PRO A 290 9.68 -3.11 23.18
N LEU A 291 8.73 -2.21 22.96
CA LEU A 291 8.94 -0.82 22.60
C LEU A 291 8.72 0.05 23.85
N ALA A 292 9.78 0.64 24.38
CA ALA A 292 9.71 1.53 25.52
C ALA A 292 9.17 2.89 25.09
N PHE A 293 8.06 3.33 25.70
CA PHE A 293 7.47 4.65 25.45
C PHE A 293 8.10 5.70 26.37
N ASN A 294 8.56 6.81 25.77
CA ASN A 294 9.03 7.97 26.50
C ASN A 294 7.97 9.09 26.46
N ALA A 295 7.32 9.33 27.57
CA ALA A 295 6.27 10.35 27.68
C ALA A 295 6.79 11.80 27.54
N ALA A 296 8.10 12.03 27.69
CA ALA A 296 8.66 13.39 27.62
C ALA A 296 8.75 13.91 26.17
N ASP A 297 9.00 13.02 25.20
CA ASP A 297 9.12 13.37 23.77
C ASP A 297 8.18 12.58 22.86
N GLY A 298 7.35 11.70 23.43
CA GLY A 298 6.40 10.85 22.68
C GLY A 298 7.07 9.76 21.85
N SER A 299 8.36 9.47 22.04
CA SER A 299 9.11 8.49 21.25
C SER A 299 8.91 7.08 21.77
N TYR A 300 9.08 6.09 20.86
CA TYR A 300 9.18 4.68 21.19
C TYR A 300 10.57 4.18 20.84
N THR A 301 11.17 3.35 21.70
CA THR A 301 12.54 2.85 21.50
C THR A 301 12.64 1.37 21.78
N PHE A 302 13.45 0.68 20.96
CA PHE A 302 13.97 -0.64 21.27
C PHE A 302 15.50 -0.59 21.10
N ASN A 303 16.20 -0.72 22.20
CA ASN A 303 17.65 -0.69 22.23
C ASN A 303 18.15 -1.69 23.27
N ASP A 304 18.52 -2.85 22.77
CA ASP A 304 19.05 -3.94 23.59
C ASP A 304 20.47 -4.29 23.08
N PRO A 305 21.45 -4.57 23.97
CA PRO A 305 22.83 -4.84 23.55
C PRO A 305 23.00 -6.19 22.86
N VAL A 306 22.08 -7.14 23.06
CA VAL A 306 22.17 -8.51 22.53
C VAL A 306 20.97 -8.92 21.69
N GLN A 307 19.87 -8.18 21.76
CA GLN A 307 18.65 -8.48 21.02
C GLN A 307 18.48 -7.54 19.82
N THR A 308 17.93 -8.07 18.76
CA THR A 308 17.61 -7.33 17.55
C THR A 308 16.15 -7.53 17.12
N MET A 309 15.54 -6.48 16.61
CA MET A 309 14.28 -6.56 15.90
C MET A 309 14.53 -7.19 14.53
N SER A 310 13.96 -8.35 14.26
CA SER A 310 14.35 -9.17 13.11
C SER A 310 13.16 -9.63 12.27
N VAL A 311 13.44 -9.94 11.02
CA VAL A 311 12.52 -10.60 10.09
C VAL A 311 12.86 -12.08 10.05
N GLY A 312 11.90 -12.92 10.39
CA GLY A 312 11.99 -14.37 10.28
C GLY A 312 11.25 -14.91 9.06
N TYR A 313 11.65 -16.06 8.58
CA TYR A 313 10.97 -16.85 7.56
C TYR A 313 11.37 -18.32 7.71
N VAL A 314 10.63 -19.23 7.09
CA VAL A 314 10.99 -20.64 7.00
C VAL A 314 11.45 -20.94 5.58
N PRO A 315 12.73 -21.32 5.36
CA PRO A 315 13.22 -21.68 4.03
C PRO A 315 12.49 -22.90 3.47
N GLU A 316 12.36 -22.95 2.14
CA GLU A 316 11.72 -24.08 1.45
C GLU A 316 12.36 -25.42 1.83
N GLY A 317 11.53 -26.37 2.28
CA GLY A 317 11.98 -27.72 2.69
C GLY A 317 12.56 -27.79 4.09
N GLU A 318 12.61 -26.69 4.85
CA GLU A 318 13.03 -26.65 6.24
C GLU A 318 11.81 -26.56 7.20
N SER A 319 12.04 -26.89 8.47
CA SER A 319 11.03 -26.76 9.54
C SER A 319 11.45 -25.77 10.63
N SER A 320 12.57 -25.07 10.41
CA SER A 320 13.13 -24.12 11.36
C SER A 320 13.12 -22.70 10.80
N VAL A 321 12.90 -21.74 11.68
CA VAL A 321 12.91 -20.31 11.34
C VAL A 321 14.35 -19.83 11.11
N SER A 322 14.57 -19.17 10.00
CA SER A 322 15.81 -18.45 9.69
C SER A 322 15.59 -16.94 9.81
N VAL A 323 16.62 -16.21 10.22
CA VAL A 323 16.63 -14.75 10.28
C VAL A 323 17.13 -14.19 8.95
N LEU A 324 16.28 -13.41 8.29
CA LEU A 324 16.61 -12.77 7.02
C LEU A 324 17.32 -11.43 7.22
N GLN A 325 16.86 -10.63 8.15
CA GLN A 325 17.35 -9.28 8.41
C GLN A 325 17.12 -8.87 9.85
N SER A 326 18.04 -8.09 10.40
CA SER A 326 18.00 -7.64 11.79
C SER A 326 18.30 -6.15 11.92
N TYR A 327 17.65 -5.51 12.89
CA TYR A 327 17.81 -4.09 13.20
C TYR A 327 18.03 -3.88 14.68
N ASN A 328 18.93 -2.95 15.00
CA ASN A 328 19.16 -2.47 16.36
C ASN A 328 19.02 -0.95 16.46
N ASN A 329 19.10 -0.39 17.67
CA ASN A 329 18.98 1.04 17.93
C ASN A 329 17.71 1.64 17.28
N VAL A 330 16.58 0.96 17.45
CA VAL A 330 15.30 1.35 16.88
C VAL A 330 14.71 2.50 17.66
N LYS A 331 14.39 3.59 16.99
CA LYS A 331 13.69 4.74 17.58
C LYS A 331 12.62 5.26 16.62
N LEU A 332 11.40 5.41 17.14
CA LEU A 332 10.30 6.11 16.50
C LEU A 332 10.18 7.49 17.18
N THR A 333 10.34 8.55 16.43
CA THR A 333 10.22 9.93 16.94
C THR A 333 9.03 10.58 16.26
N PRO A 334 8.11 11.23 17.02
CA PRO A 334 7.02 11.99 16.40
C PRO A 334 7.57 12.96 15.36
N ALA A 335 7.00 12.94 14.17
CA ALA A 335 7.37 13.87 13.12
C ALA A 335 6.61 15.18 13.32
N THR A 336 7.34 16.29 13.31
CA THR A 336 6.74 17.62 13.33
C THR A 336 6.26 17.91 11.91
N GLN A 337 4.98 17.70 11.65
CA GLN A 337 4.41 17.90 10.33
C GLN A 337 3.80 19.31 10.25
N SER A 338 4.55 20.28 9.82
CA SER A 338 4.01 21.63 9.66
C SER A 338 3.51 21.89 8.24
N THR A 339 4.16 21.38 7.20
CA THR A 339 3.79 21.68 5.81
C THR A 339 3.35 20.48 4.99
N LEU A 340 3.85 19.28 5.25
CA LEU A 340 3.67 18.07 4.42
C LEU A 340 4.00 18.27 2.93
N LYS A 341 4.39 19.49 2.56
CA LYS A 341 4.72 19.86 1.19
C LYS A 341 6.07 19.28 0.81
N PRO A 342 6.16 18.40 -0.19
CA PRO A 342 7.43 17.82 -0.60
C PRO A 342 8.44 18.87 -1.06
N VAL A 343 9.72 18.60 -0.84
CA VAL A 343 10.78 19.43 -1.43
C VAL A 343 10.76 19.32 -2.94
N THR A 344 11.11 20.42 -3.62
CA THR A 344 11.18 20.48 -5.07
C THR A 344 12.24 19.51 -5.61
N PRO A 345 11.93 18.69 -6.62
CA PRO A 345 12.94 17.92 -7.33
C PRO A 345 14.04 18.81 -7.93
N LYS A 346 15.20 18.21 -8.21
CA LYS A 346 16.33 18.91 -8.84
C LYS A 346 16.77 18.16 -10.08
N ILE A 347 17.27 18.85 -11.09
CA ILE A 347 17.94 18.18 -12.21
C ILE A 347 19.13 17.40 -11.66
N TYR A 348 19.44 16.28 -12.30
CA TYR A 348 20.64 15.55 -11.98
C TYR A 348 21.85 16.23 -12.64
N THR A 349 22.83 16.62 -11.82
CA THR A 349 24.14 17.03 -12.26
C THR A 349 25.14 15.93 -11.93
N GLY A 350 25.91 15.45 -12.90
CA GLY A 350 26.99 14.48 -12.67
C GLY A 350 28.00 14.98 -11.65
N ALA A 351 28.76 14.06 -11.04
CA ALA A 351 29.78 14.41 -10.05
C ALA A 351 30.82 15.40 -10.61
N ASP A 352 31.01 15.40 -11.90
CA ASP A 352 32.00 16.21 -12.63
C ASP A 352 31.35 17.41 -13.35
N GLY A 353 30.04 17.60 -13.20
CA GLY A 353 29.28 18.65 -13.93
C GLY A 353 29.10 18.37 -15.44
N GLU A 354 29.58 17.23 -15.93
CA GLU A 354 29.60 16.90 -17.37
C GLU A 354 28.43 16.04 -17.86
N MET A 355 27.62 15.44 -16.96
CA MET A 355 26.47 14.66 -17.40
C MET A 355 25.26 15.54 -17.62
N SER A 356 24.78 15.58 -18.86
CA SER A 356 23.50 16.17 -19.18
C SER A 356 22.36 15.42 -18.49
N CYS A 357 21.43 16.17 -17.87
CA CYS A 357 20.21 15.59 -17.32
C CYS A 357 19.21 15.18 -18.42
N TYR A 358 19.45 15.57 -19.66
CA TYR A 358 18.63 15.23 -20.81
C TYR A 358 19.50 14.73 -21.97
N THR A 359 19.19 13.54 -22.47
CA THR A 359 19.93 12.88 -23.54
C THR A 359 18.99 12.39 -24.62
N VAL A 360 19.27 12.77 -25.85
CA VAL A 360 18.53 12.32 -27.04
C VAL A 360 19.24 11.13 -27.67
N THR A 361 18.54 10.02 -27.81
CA THR A 361 19.03 8.82 -28.51
C THR A 361 18.15 8.50 -29.73
N ASP A 362 18.53 7.54 -30.55
CA ASP A 362 17.71 7.09 -31.69
C ASP A 362 16.41 6.40 -31.25
N LYS A 363 16.37 5.84 -30.03
CA LYS A 363 15.25 5.01 -29.55
C LYS A 363 14.32 5.76 -28.60
N TYR A 364 14.87 6.62 -27.75
CA TYR A 364 14.15 7.35 -26.70
C TYR A 364 14.87 8.65 -26.36
N ASP A 365 14.20 9.53 -25.65
CA ASP A 365 14.83 10.65 -24.97
C ASP A 365 14.84 10.37 -23.47
N GLU A 366 16.01 10.50 -22.85
CA GLU A 366 16.20 10.25 -21.42
C GLU A 366 16.21 11.55 -20.63
N PHE A 367 15.48 11.61 -19.54
CA PHE A 367 15.55 12.70 -18.58
C PHE A 367 15.87 12.17 -17.17
N ILE A 368 16.82 12.82 -16.48
CA ILE A 368 17.29 12.40 -15.17
C ILE A 368 17.10 13.54 -14.17
N PHE A 369 16.43 13.25 -13.08
CA PHE A 369 16.26 14.17 -11.96
C PHE A 369 16.49 13.48 -10.62
N THR A 370 16.69 14.23 -9.55
CA THR A 370 16.75 13.74 -8.19
C THR A 370 15.54 14.19 -7.40
N ALA A 371 15.04 13.29 -6.57
CA ALA A 371 13.90 13.55 -5.69
C ALA A 371 14.15 12.96 -4.30
N GLU A 372 14.07 13.80 -3.29
CA GLU A 372 14.16 13.40 -1.89
C GLU A 372 12.76 13.20 -1.35
N ARG A 373 12.56 12.16 -0.54
CA ARG A 373 11.27 11.95 0.14
C ARG A 373 11.22 12.71 1.48
N LYS A 374 11.34 14.02 1.38
CA LYS A 374 11.27 14.94 2.52
C LYS A 374 10.27 16.06 2.24
N ASP A 375 9.67 16.59 3.29
CA ASP A 375 8.94 17.84 3.21
C ASP A 375 9.88 19.06 3.36
N LEU A 376 9.31 20.25 3.26
CA LEU A 376 10.08 21.50 3.40
C LEU A 376 10.66 21.69 4.81
N ASP A 377 10.13 20.99 5.82
CA ASP A 377 10.63 21.02 7.21
C ASP A 377 11.69 19.94 7.46
N GLY A 378 12.02 19.13 6.46
CA GLY A 378 13.01 18.06 6.54
C GLY A 378 12.49 16.73 7.06
N ASN A 379 11.18 16.61 7.34
CA ASN A 379 10.58 15.34 7.74
C ASN A 379 10.56 14.36 6.59
N VAL A 380 10.80 13.09 6.89
CA VAL A 380 10.73 12.02 5.89
C VAL A 380 9.28 11.70 5.56
N LEU A 381 8.90 11.84 4.30
CA LEU A 381 7.57 11.48 3.80
C LEU A 381 7.48 10.00 3.51
N ASN A 382 6.28 9.43 3.69
CA ASN A 382 6.02 8.04 3.35
C ASN A 382 6.05 7.87 1.83
N GLU A 383 6.90 6.98 1.34
CA GLU A 383 7.08 6.77 -0.10
C GLU A 383 5.87 6.16 -0.82
N ASP A 384 4.92 5.57 -0.07
CA ASP A 384 3.71 4.99 -0.64
C ASP A 384 2.66 6.05 -0.99
N ASP A 385 2.70 7.16 -0.27
CA ASP A 385 1.80 8.28 -0.47
C ASP A 385 2.42 9.34 -1.41
N LEU A 386 3.65 9.07 -1.94
CA LEU A 386 4.37 9.96 -2.86
C LEU A 386 4.23 9.51 -4.31
N ALA A 387 4.11 10.50 -5.18
CA ALA A 387 4.11 10.33 -6.63
C ALA A 387 4.85 11.50 -7.31
N PHE A 388 5.12 11.36 -8.61
CA PHE A 388 5.60 12.42 -9.49
C PHE A 388 4.53 12.78 -10.51
N ARG A 389 4.41 14.06 -10.82
CA ARG A 389 3.74 14.56 -12.02
C ARG A 389 4.77 15.09 -12.97
N ILE A 390 4.68 14.64 -14.21
CA ILE A 390 5.57 15.06 -15.28
C ILE A 390 4.79 16.00 -16.20
N TYR A 391 5.45 17.05 -16.63
CA TYR A 391 4.92 18.01 -17.57
C TYR A 391 5.80 18.03 -18.81
N VAL A 392 5.20 17.91 -19.98
CA VAL A 392 5.89 17.98 -21.25
C VAL A 392 5.40 19.21 -21.99
N ASP A 393 6.33 20.08 -22.38
CA ASP A 393 6.03 21.34 -23.09
C ASP A 393 4.97 22.19 -22.37
N GLY A 394 5.04 22.19 -21.01
CA GLY A 394 4.15 22.95 -20.11
C GLY A 394 2.84 22.27 -19.77
N ALA A 395 2.44 21.18 -20.43
CA ALA A 395 1.21 20.43 -20.17
C ALA A 395 1.45 19.23 -19.25
N LEU A 396 0.50 18.95 -18.36
CA LEU A 396 0.53 17.72 -17.55
C LEU A 396 0.51 16.50 -18.46
N TYR A 397 1.46 15.61 -18.26
CA TYR A 397 1.68 14.46 -19.13
C TYR A 397 1.14 13.17 -18.52
N THR A 398 0.51 12.35 -19.38
CA THR A 398 0.05 11.00 -19.01
C THR A 398 0.80 9.99 -19.87
N PHE A 399 1.47 9.05 -19.20
CA PHE A 399 2.11 7.90 -19.86
C PHE A 399 1.02 6.90 -20.20
N THR A 400 0.58 6.86 -21.45
CA THR A 400 -0.49 5.97 -21.89
C THR A 400 0.04 4.61 -22.27
N THR A 401 -0.74 3.56 -22.07
CA THR A 401 -0.39 2.20 -22.50
C THR A 401 -0.27 2.06 -24.02
N THR A 402 -0.83 3.02 -24.76
CA THR A 402 -0.71 3.12 -26.23
C THR A 402 0.67 3.63 -26.64
N ASP A 403 1.16 4.72 -26.04
CA ASP A 403 2.46 5.32 -26.39
C ASP A 403 3.63 4.58 -25.74
N TYR A 404 3.34 3.83 -24.66
CA TYR A 404 4.29 3.06 -23.87
C TYR A 404 3.85 1.58 -23.79
N PRO A 405 3.93 0.83 -24.89
CA PRO A 405 3.49 -0.56 -24.94
C PRO A 405 4.34 -1.42 -23.99
N GLY A 406 3.66 -2.19 -23.14
CA GLY A 406 4.33 -2.99 -22.11
C GLY A 406 4.67 -2.22 -20.83
N LEU A 407 4.06 -1.03 -20.63
CA LEU A 407 4.13 -0.32 -19.36
C LEU A 407 3.74 -1.25 -18.21
N LYS A 408 4.66 -1.47 -17.26
CA LYS A 408 4.50 -2.45 -16.16
C LYS A 408 3.24 -2.21 -15.32
N ALA A 409 2.77 -0.97 -15.22
CA ALA A 409 1.54 -0.64 -14.51
C ALA A 409 0.27 -1.25 -15.14
N GLY A 410 0.32 -1.63 -16.43
CA GLY A 410 -0.84 -2.14 -17.16
C GLY A 410 -2.00 -1.14 -17.34
N LYS A 411 -1.77 0.12 -16.96
CA LYS A 411 -2.72 1.24 -17.04
C LYS A 411 -1.97 2.54 -17.28
N ASP A 412 -2.70 3.56 -17.72
CA ASP A 412 -2.17 4.90 -17.90
C ASP A 412 -1.72 5.51 -16.56
N LEU A 413 -0.58 6.22 -16.57
CA LEU A 413 0.01 6.86 -15.41
C LEU A 413 0.12 8.37 -15.61
N THR A 414 -0.64 9.14 -14.84
CA THR A 414 -0.48 10.60 -14.70
C THR A 414 0.31 10.92 -13.44
N ASP A 415 -0.06 10.32 -12.32
CA ASP A 415 0.71 10.32 -11.07
C ASP A 415 1.58 9.06 -11.04
N VAL A 416 2.87 9.21 -11.31
CA VAL A 416 3.84 8.10 -11.30
C VAL A 416 4.24 7.82 -9.84
N PRO A 417 3.93 6.65 -9.26
CA PRO A 417 4.27 6.37 -7.87
C PRO A 417 5.78 6.50 -7.61
N TYR A 418 6.16 7.06 -6.46
CA TYR A 418 7.58 7.28 -6.10
C TYR A 418 8.43 6.01 -6.17
N LYS A 419 7.84 4.86 -5.82
CA LYS A 419 8.49 3.55 -5.88
C LYS A 419 8.46 2.90 -7.26
N TYR A 420 7.73 3.48 -8.21
CA TYR A 420 7.53 2.85 -9.52
C TYR A 420 8.87 2.61 -10.22
N HIS A 421 9.03 1.41 -10.70
CA HIS A 421 10.19 0.96 -11.43
C HIS A 421 9.76 0.08 -12.60
N ASP A 422 10.16 0.50 -13.79
CA ASP A 422 9.91 -0.18 -15.05
C ASP A 422 11.17 -0.07 -15.89
N TYR A 423 11.83 -1.18 -16.16
CA TYR A 423 13.12 -1.18 -16.86
C TYR A 423 13.10 -0.54 -18.25
N ASN A 424 11.92 -0.40 -18.85
CA ASN A 424 11.79 0.17 -20.19
C ASN A 424 11.60 1.69 -20.16
N TYR A 425 10.87 2.22 -19.14
CA TYR A 425 10.40 3.60 -19.17
C TYR A 425 10.70 4.40 -17.90
N PHE A 426 10.91 3.73 -16.77
CA PHE A 426 11.18 4.37 -15.48
C PHE A 426 12.23 3.59 -14.70
N TYR A 427 13.41 4.16 -14.56
CA TYR A 427 14.44 3.54 -13.74
C TYR A 427 14.68 4.36 -12.46
N LYS A 428 14.88 3.66 -11.35
CA LYS A 428 15.15 4.24 -10.02
C LYS A 428 16.49 3.77 -9.51
N SER A 429 17.36 4.72 -9.11
CA SER A 429 18.62 4.44 -8.43
C SER A 429 18.80 5.42 -7.27
N ASN A 430 18.62 4.98 -6.04
CA ASN A 430 18.61 5.83 -4.83
C ASN A 430 17.60 7.00 -4.98
N THR A 431 18.11 8.24 -4.95
CA THR A 431 17.29 9.45 -5.17
C THR A 431 17.14 9.81 -6.64
N LYS A 432 17.90 9.19 -7.54
CA LYS A 432 17.83 9.45 -8.97
C LYS A 432 16.61 8.78 -9.60
N ARG A 433 15.99 9.46 -10.54
CA ARG A 433 14.88 9.00 -11.36
C ARG A 433 15.21 9.24 -12.82
N TYR A 434 15.03 8.20 -13.62
CA TYR A 434 15.23 8.20 -15.06
C TYR A 434 13.88 8.01 -15.73
N ILE A 435 13.57 8.87 -16.68
CA ILE A 435 12.38 8.76 -17.51
C ILE A 435 12.85 8.60 -18.95
N TYR A 436 12.33 7.60 -19.64
CA TYR A 436 12.59 7.35 -21.05
C TYR A 436 11.35 7.68 -21.85
N PHE A 437 11.37 8.82 -22.53
CA PHE A 437 10.25 9.27 -23.38
C PHE A 437 10.27 8.55 -24.72
N SER A 438 9.12 8.07 -25.16
CA SER A 438 8.93 7.55 -26.52
C SER A 438 9.23 8.65 -27.54
N LYS A 439 9.86 8.33 -28.67
CA LYS A 439 10.16 9.29 -29.73
C LYS A 439 8.93 9.99 -30.29
N ALA A 440 7.78 9.33 -30.27
CA ALA A 440 6.52 9.89 -30.72
C ALA A 440 6.01 11.02 -29.80
N THR A 441 6.37 10.98 -28.53
CA THR A 441 5.87 11.90 -27.47
C THR A 441 7.00 12.63 -26.75
N ALA A 442 8.21 12.61 -27.32
CA ALA A 442 9.39 13.24 -26.71
C ALA A 442 9.18 14.76 -26.53
N PRO A 443 9.67 15.33 -25.41
CA PRO A 443 9.60 16.76 -25.14
C PRO A 443 10.32 17.59 -26.22
N LYS A 444 9.76 18.74 -26.58
CA LYS A 444 10.32 19.64 -27.60
C LYS A 444 10.92 20.92 -27.03
N SER A 445 10.40 21.38 -25.90
CA SER A 445 10.82 22.63 -25.29
C SER A 445 11.15 22.51 -23.81
N THR A 446 10.25 21.92 -23.02
CA THR A 446 10.43 21.87 -21.57
C THR A 446 9.99 20.55 -20.96
N ILE A 447 10.64 20.19 -19.85
CA ILE A 447 10.24 19.08 -18.97
C ILE A 447 10.01 19.63 -17.57
N GLY A 448 8.80 19.45 -17.04
CA GLY A 448 8.47 19.84 -15.67
C GLY A 448 8.32 18.62 -14.77
N VAL A 449 8.70 18.76 -13.49
CA VAL A 449 8.50 17.72 -12.47
C VAL A 449 7.98 18.32 -11.18
N GLU A 450 6.90 17.77 -10.65
CA GLU A 450 6.38 18.03 -9.32
C GLU A 450 6.36 16.74 -8.52
N MET A 451 6.61 16.82 -7.22
CA MET A 451 6.29 15.77 -6.28
C MET A 451 4.91 16.02 -5.67
N VAL A 452 4.15 14.95 -5.52
CA VAL A 452 2.81 14.97 -4.94
C VAL A 452 2.77 14.03 -3.76
N TYR A 453 2.34 14.52 -2.60
CA TYR A 453 2.13 13.74 -1.40
C TYR A 453 0.64 13.72 -1.07
N LYS A 454 0.04 12.53 -1.05
CA LYS A 454 -1.40 12.34 -0.82
C LYS A 454 -1.62 11.65 0.51
N VAL A 455 -2.24 12.35 1.44
CA VAL A 455 -2.49 11.84 2.78
C VAL A 455 -3.79 12.40 3.35
N ASN A 456 -4.57 11.57 4.03
CA ASN A 456 -5.84 11.95 4.66
C ASN A 456 -6.83 12.65 3.70
N GLY A 457 -6.82 12.26 2.42
CA GLY A 457 -7.68 12.86 1.39
C GLY A 457 -7.22 14.24 0.90
N GLU A 458 -6.11 14.75 1.40
CA GLU A 458 -5.49 15.99 0.95
C GLU A 458 -4.28 15.73 0.05
N GLU A 459 -3.98 16.71 -0.80
CA GLU A 459 -2.87 16.66 -1.74
C GLU A 459 -1.93 17.83 -1.49
N TYR A 460 -0.65 17.52 -1.23
CA TYR A 460 0.43 18.47 -1.04
C TYR A 460 1.40 18.38 -2.20
N VAL A 461 1.58 19.48 -2.93
CA VAL A 461 2.37 19.49 -4.16
C VAL A 461 3.61 20.37 -3.97
N SER A 462 4.78 19.86 -4.37
CA SER A 462 6.01 20.66 -4.39
C SER A 462 5.93 21.82 -5.39
N ASP A 463 6.88 22.73 -5.31
CA ASP A 463 7.13 23.60 -6.45
C ASP A 463 7.58 22.77 -7.65
N ARG A 464 7.33 23.29 -8.87
CA ARG A 464 7.67 22.59 -10.10
C ARG A 464 9.09 22.91 -10.52
N LEU A 465 9.93 21.89 -10.60
CA LEU A 465 11.16 21.95 -11.38
C LEU A 465 10.78 22.05 -12.86
N VAL A 466 11.38 22.96 -13.60
CA VAL A 466 11.24 23.06 -15.06
C VAL A 466 12.62 23.11 -15.68
N TYR A 467 12.89 22.18 -16.57
CA TYR A 467 14.09 22.13 -17.40
C TYR A 467 13.78 22.60 -18.82
N ASP A 468 14.51 23.58 -19.31
CA ASP A 468 14.42 24.11 -20.68
C ASP A 468 15.48 23.44 -21.55
N ILE A 469 15.03 22.69 -22.55
CA ILE A 469 15.88 21.87 -23.42
C ILE A 469 16.79 22.73 -24.31
N ALA A 470 16.30 23.87 -24.75
CA ALA A 470 17.05 24.73 -25.70
C ALA A 470 18.19 25.48 -25.00
N THR A 471 18.01 25.85 -23.75
CA THR A 471 19.00 26.63 -22.98
C THR A 471 19.84 25.78 -22.02
N ASP A 472 19.49 24.51 -21.86
CA ASP A 472 20.10 23.57 -20.86
C ASP A 472 20.12 24.19 -19.46
N LYS A 473 18.98 24.75 -19.03
CA LYS A 473 18.82 25.40 -17.73
C LYS A 473 17.56 24.93 -17.04
N ASP A 474 17.66 24.86 -15.74
CA ASP A 474 16.49 24.64 -14.87
C ASP A 474 16.00 25.94 -14.23
N SER A 475 14.76 25.91 -13.84
CA SER A 475 14.08 26.92 -13.07
C SER A 475 13.04 26.28 -12.14
N VAL A 476 12.58 27.01 -11.14
CA VAL A 476 11.53 26.54 -10.24
C VAL A 476 10.33 27.48 -10.36
N ILE A 477 9.18 26.89 -10.70
CA ILE A 477 7.91 27.58 -10.66
C ILE A 477 7.25 27.27 -9.33
N SER A 478 7.15 28.27 -8.47
CA SER A 478 6.45 28.13 -7.20
C SER A 478 4.97 27.90 -7.48
N GLY A 479 4.54 26.65 -7.32
CA GLY A 479 3.16 26.24 -7.52
C GLY A 479 2.29 26.77 -6.39
N ILE A 480 1.50 27.78 -6.66
CA ILE A 480 0.17 27.82 -6.09
C ILE A 480 -0.56 26.71 -6.86
N GLY A 481 -0.98 25.67 -6.16
CA GLY A 481 -1.59 24.49 -6.78
C GLY A 481 -2.52 24.84 -7.93
N SER A 482 -2.05 24.65 -9.14
CA SER A 482 -2.86 24.83 -10.31
C SER A 482 -3.52 23.51 -10.66
N THR A 483 -4.62 23.21 -10.00
CA THR A 483 -5.69 22.55 -10.75
C THR A 483 -6.23 23.57 -11.76
N GLU A 484 -5.47 23.87 -12.79
CA GLU A 484 -6.06 24.36 -14.03
C GLU A 484 -6.64 23.15 -14.80
N GLY A 485 -7.54 22.45 -14.16
CA GLY A 485 -8.65 21.85 -14.87
C GLY A 485 -9.41 23.02 -15.51
N THR A 486 -9.84 22.86 -16.72
CA THR A 486 -10.61 23.75 -17.61
C THR A 486 -11.83 24.44 -16.96
N GLN A 487 -11.71 24.97 -15.76
CA GLN A 487 -12.75 25.72 -15.07
C GLN A 487 -12.82 27.12 -15.67
N LYS A 488 -13.88 27.40 -16.37
CA LYS A 488 -14.17 28.72 -16.94
C LYS A 488 -14.32 29.73 -15.82
N ALA A 489 -13.38 30.68 -15.70
CA ALA A 489 -13.52 31.80 -14.79
C ALA A 489 -14.78 32.61 -15.12
N VAL A 490 -15.64 32.79 -14.16
CA VAL A 490 -16.89 33.55 -14.30
C VAL A 490 -16.64 35.03 -13.97
N SER A 491 -15.80 35.31 -12.97
CA SER A 491 -15.41 36.68 -12.62
C SER A 491 -14.02 36.75 -12.02
N THR A 492 -13.37 37.89 -12.19
CA THR A 492 -12.09 38.22 -11.56
C THR A 492 -12.18 39.58 -10.90
N GLU A 493 -11.83 39.65 -9.64
CA GLU A 493 -11.82 40.87 -8.84
C GLU A 493 -10.42 41.12 -8.27
N TRP A 494 -10.07 42.39 -8.08
CA TRP A 494 -8.78 42.81 -7.56
C TRP A 494 -8.94 43.54 -6.23
N TYR A 495 -8.03 43.29 -5.30
CA TYR A 495 -8.00 43.90 -3.99
C TYR A 495 -6.59 44.32 -3.61
N ASP A 496 -6.44 45.38 -2.84
CA ASP A 496 -5.17 45.70 -2.15
C ASP A 496 -5.00 44.85 -0.87
N LEU A 497 -3.85 44.97 -0.22
CA LEU A 497 -3.57 44.20 1.00
C LEU A 497 -4.48 44.58 2.19
N THR A 498 -5.19 45.71 2.11
CA THR A 498 -6.16 46.11 3.14
C THR A 498 -7.56 45.54 2.88
N GLY A 499 -7.74 44.80 1.80
CA GLY A 499 -9.02 44.23 1.39
C GLY A 499 -9.91 45.18 0.61
N ARG A 500 -9.43 46.34 0.20
CA ARG A 500 -10.18 47.30 -0.59
C ARG A 500 -10.19 46.81 -2.08
N ARG A 501 -11.37 46.76 -2.66
CA ARG A 501 -11.53 46.39 -4.09
C ARG A 501 -10.92 47.44 -5.01
N LEU A 502 -10.18 46.96 -6.00
CA LEU A 502 -9.55 47.75 -7.03
C LEU A 502 -10.20 47.50 -8.40
N PRO A 503 -10.27 48.49 -9.27
CA PRO A 503 -10.80 48.31 -10.62
C PRO A 503 -9.90 47.47 -11.51
N ALA A 504 -8.59 47.42 -11.22
CA ALA A 504 -7.59 46.58 -11.88
C ALA A 504 -6.35 46.45 -10.95
N ALA A 505 -5.41 45.55 -11.31
CA ALA A 505 -4.15 45.44 -10.59
C ALA A 505 -3.33 46.73 -10.70
N THR A 506 -2.86 47.25 -9.55
CA THR A 506 -2.03 48.43 -9.42
C THR A 506 -0.57 48.06 -9.15
N LYS A 507 0.36 49.02 -9.27
CA LYS A 507 1.77 48.78 -8.95
C LYS A 507 1.93 48.34 -7.47
N GLY A 508 2.66 47.27 -7.25
CA GLY A 508 2.87 46.67 -5.95
C GLY A 508 2.11 45.34 -5.78
N ILE A 509 1.84 44.99 -4.53
CA ILE A 509 1.17 43.72 -4.19
C ILE A 509 -0.35 43.88 -4.28
N ASN A 510 -0.99 43.02 -5.07
CA ASN A 510 -2.44 42.94 -5.24
C ASN A 510 -2.92 41.53 -4.92
N LEU A 511 -4.18 41.39 -4.51
CA LEU A 511 -4.88 40.11 -4.38
C LEU A 511 -5.85 39.98 -5.55
N ARG A 512 -5.71 38.92 -6.34
CA ARG A 512 -6.65 38.58 -7.41
C ARG A 512 -7.58 37.47 -6.92
N LEU A 513 -8.85 37.74 -6.83
CA LEU A 513 -9.90 36.79 -6.50
C LEU A 513 -10.61 36.36 -7.78
N THR A 514 -10.55 35.07 -8.12
CA THR A 514 -11.21 34.49 -9.30
C THR A 514 -12.32 33.56 -8.82
N ARG A 515 -13.55 33.75 -9.35
CA ARG A 515 -14.68 32.84 -9.14
C ARG A 515 -14.87 31.97 -10.37
N PHE A 516 -15.12 30.68 -10.15
CA PHE A 516 -15.33 29.70 -11.20
C PHE A 516 -16.80 29.28 -11.32
N ALA A 517 -17.13 28.64 -12.44
CA ALA A 517 -18.52 28.24 -12.76
C ALA A 517 -19.10 27.20 -11.79
N ASP A 518 -18.26 26.44 -11.08
CA ASP A 518 -18.65 25.47 -10.05
C ASP A 518 -18.88 26.10 -8.65
N GLY A 519 -18.76 27.44 -8.55
CA GLY A 519 -18.89 28.16 -7.29
C GLY A 519 -17.61 28.25 -6.45
N SER A 520 -16.53 27.59 -6.86
CA SER A 520 -15.25 27.71 -6.18
C SER A 520 -14.62 29.10 -6.35
N VAL A 521 -13.79 29.49 -5.39
CA VAL A 521 -13.14 30.81 -5.38
C VAL A 521 -11.65 30.62 -5.14
N LYS A 522 -10.84 31.24 -6.01
CA LYS A 522 -9.37 31.24 -5.88
C LYS A 522 -8.86 32.65 -5.61
N THR A 523 -8.02 32.80 -4.58
CA THR A 523 -7.33 34.08 -4.31
C THR A 523 -5.83 33.92 -4.53
N VAL A 524 -5.26 34.83 -5.31
CA VAL A 524 -3.84 34.80 -5.69
C VAL A 524 -3.20 36.16 -5.39
N LYS A 525 -2.02 36.15 -4.76
CA LYS A 525 -1.18 37.34 -4.59
C LYS A 525 -0.45 37.62 -5.91
N VAL A 526 -0.63 38.81 -6.45
CA VAL A 526 -0.01 39.24 -7.72
C VAL A 526 0.85 40.48 -7.45
N VAL A 527 2.10 40.45 -7.87
CA VAL A 527 2.99 41.63 -7.84
C VAL A 527 3.03 42.22 -9.25
N LYS A 528 2.73 43.51 -9.38
CA LYS A 528 2.72 44.21 -10.65
C LYS A 528 3.73 45.38 -10.67
#